data_cb0f454d51bac87050eae10cd4b37b6f
#
_entry.id   cb0f454d51bac87050eae10cd4b37b6f
#
_cell.length_a   1.000
_cell.length_b   1.000
_cell.length_c   1.000
_cell.angle_alpha   90.00
_cell.angle_beta   90.00
_cell.angle_gamma   90.00
#
_symmetry.space_group_name_H-M   'P 1'
#
loop_
_entity.id
_entity.type
_entity.pdbx_description
1 polymer ?
#
loop_
_entity_poly.entity_id
_entity_poly.type
_entity_poly.pdbx_seq_one_letter_code
_entity_poly.pdbx_strand_id
1 'polypeptide(L)'
;MSKQNESNEVATSVERTPAALDQTSTAQQAPVLIARHGPISLMRLNRPKQLNALNDALMDCLGEALLEADKDPAVMVIIITGSDKAFAAGADIDAMKHYDFVDVYKNEYISRNWETIRKVRKPVIAAVAGFALGGGCELAMMCDMVFAADNAKFGQPEIKLAVIPGAGGTQRLTRLAGKAKAMDMVLTGKMIGAEQALADGLISRVYPLADLMPQTLSVANDMAKLSLPSLMAAKESINRALEVPLSEGLLFERRTFHGLFGTADQKEGMQAFLEKRSPSFTDR
;
A
#
# COMPACT_ATOMS: atom_id res chain seq x y z
N MET A 1 67.02 13.86 27.19
CA MET A 1 66.42 12.51 27.11
C MET A 1 64.91 12.71 27.24
N SER A 2 64.28 12.85 26.12
CA SER A 2 62.86 13.21 25.98
C SER A 2 61.98 11.94 25.96
N LYS A 3 60.91 11.96 26.76
CA LYS A 3 59.82 11.01 26.67
C LYS A 3 58.73 11.61 25.80
N GLN A 4 58.41 10.96 24.70
CA GLN A 4 57.24 11.24 23.88
C GLN A 4 56.02 10.61 24.54
N ASN A 5 54.99 11.42 24.74
CA ASN A 5 53.66 11.01 25.11
C ASN A 5 52.83 10.78 23.83
N GLU A 6 52.38 9.58 23.57
CA GLU A 6 51.38 9.29 22.58
C GLU A 6 50.01 9.39 23.25
N SER A 7 49.24 10.38 22.84
CA SER A 7 47.82 10.56 23.21
C SER A 7 46.95 9.77 22.24
N ASN A 8 46.23 8.77 22.76
CA ASN A 8 45.16 8.04 22.09
C ASN A 8 43.95 8.96 21.92
N GLU A 9 43.63 9.34 20.70
CA GLU A 9 42.33 9.89 20.36
C GLU A 9 41.30 8.77 20.17
N VAL A 10 40.32 8.73 21.05
CA VAL A 10 39.11 7.89 20.92
C VAL A 10 38.16 8.63 19.98
N ALA A 11 38.00 8.11 18.77
CA ALA A 11 36.99 8.58 17.82
C ALA A 11 35.59 8.18 18.29
N THR A 12 34.82 9.14 18.79
CA THR A 12 33.42 9.00 19.05
C THR A 12 32.64 9.02 17.73
N SER A 13 32.06 7.88 17.37
CA SER A 13 31.11 7.77 16.26
C SER A 13 29.80 8.47 16.62
N VAL A 14 29.57 9.60 15.96
CA VAL A 14 28.30 10.33 16.03
C VAL A 14 27.27 9.54 15.19
N GLU A 15 26.31 8.90 15.85
CA GLU A 15 25.10 8.38 15.20
C GLU A 15 24.34 9.54 14.56
N ARG A 16 24.24 9.52 13.23
CA ARG A 16 23.40 10.46 12.49
C ARG A 16 21.95 10.04 12.60
N THR A 17 21.17 10.81 13.32
CA THR A 17 19.72 10.82 13.30
C THR A 17 19.19 10.91 11.87
N PRO A 18 18.14 10.19 11.45
CA PRO A 18 17.58 10.31 10.10
C PRO A 18 17.17 11.75 9.82
N ALA A 19 17.74 12.31 8.75
CA ALA A 19 17.51 13.68 8.34
C ALA A 19 16.02 13.96 8.13
N ALA A 20 15.55 15.02 8.78
CA ALA A 20 14.27 15.65 8.48
C ALA A 20 14.22 16.00 6.97
N LEU A 21 13.10 15.72 6.33
CA LEU A 21 12.84 16.09 4.94
C LEU A 21 12.97 17.61 4.80
N ASP A 22 13.99 18.05 4.10
CA ASP A 22 14.30 19.45 3.86
C ASP A 22 13.20 20.12 3.02
N GLN A 23 12.55 21.12 3.59
CA GLN A 23 11.47 21.89 2.99
C GLN A 23 12.06 23.16 2.34
N THR A 24 12.77 23.01 1.23
CA THR A 24 13.17 24.19 0.45
C THR A 24 13.21 23.88 -1.04
N SER A 25 12.12 24.22 -1.75
CA SER A 25 12.15 24.93 -3.03
C SER A 25 10.73 25.06 -3.60
N THR A 26 10.45 26.14 -4.25
CA THR A 26 9.22 26.60 -4.91
C THR A 26 8.80 25.79 -6.14
N ALA A 27 9.11 24.53 -6.22
CA ALA A 27 8.46 23.59 -7.11
C ALA A 27 7.07 23.31 -6.53
N GLN A 28 6.02 23.52 -7.32
CA GLN A 28 4.66 23.10 -7.03
C GLN A 28 4.74 21.66 -6.59
N GLN A 29 4.49 21.37 -5.30
CA GLN A 29 4.79 20.07 -4.72
C GLN A 29 4.05 18.98 -5.49
N ALA A 30 4.77 17.98 -6.00
CA ALA A 30 4.20 16.85 -6.71
C ALA A 30 3.04 16.25 -5.89
N PRO A 31 1.92 15.82 -6.53
CA PRO A 31 0.77 15.27 -5.82
C PRO A 31 1.07 13.96 -5.10
N VAL A 32 2.18 13.31 -5.44
CA VAL A 32 2.74 12.14 -4.74
C VAL A 32 4.22 12.38 -4.51
N LEU A 33 4.66 12.22 -3.26
CA LEU A 33 6.08 12.26 -2.88
C LEU A 33 6.61 10.84 -2.80
N ILE A 34 7.76 10.58 -3.43
CA ILE A 34 8.38 9.26 -3.47
C ILE A 34 9.67 9.31 -2.68
N ALA A 35 9.82 8.39 -1.72
CA ALA A 35 11.05 8.20 -0.95
C ALA A 35 11.50 6.74 -1.02
N ARG A 36 12.82 6.53 -0.94
CA ARG A 36 13.42 5.21 -0.94
C ARG A 36 13.93 4.86 0.46
N HIS A 37 13.52 3.70 0.97
CA HIS A 37 14.03 3.13 2.21
C HIS A 37 14.62 1.74 1.92
N GLY A 38 15.89 1.71 1.45
CA GLY A 38 16.49 0.48 0.98
C GLY A 38 15.66 -0.17 -0.15
N PRO A 39 15.16 -1.41 0.02
CA PRO A 39 14.36 -2.09 -0.99
C PRO A 39 12.87 -1.68 -1.00
N ILE A 40 12.49 -0.65 -0.23
CA ILE A 40 11.11 -0.20 -0.10
C ILE A 40 10.90 1.11 -0.83
N SER A 41 9.87 1.20 -1.68
CA SER A 41 9.38 2.44 -2.27
C SER A 41 8.22 2.98 -1.43
N LEU A 42 8.40 4.13 -0.79
CA LEU A 42 7.38 4.82 -0.01
C LEU A 42 6.77 5.94 -0.84
N MET A 43 5.47 5.85 -1.10
CA MET A 43 4.68 6.81 -1.87
C MET A 43 3.72 7.53 -0.92
N ARG A 44 3.92 8.83 -0.74
CA ARG A 44 3.06 9.66 0.11
C ARG A 44 2.15 10.52 -0.76
N LEU A 45 0.84 10.37 -0.57
CA LEU A 45 -0.16 11.26 -1.16
C LEU A 45 0.03 12.66 -0.57
N ASN A 46 0.09 13.69 -1.44
CA ASN A 46 0.55 15.02 -1.05
C ASN A 46 -0.36 16.14 -1.55
N ARG A 47 -1.63 16.07 -1.19
CA ARG A 47 -2.63 17.15 -1.32
C ARG A 47 -3.25 17.48 0.05
N PRO A 48 -2.43 17.87 1.06
CA PRO A 48 -2.88 17.94 2.46
C PRO A 48 -3.99 18.97 2.68
N LYS A 49 -4.04 20.06 1.90
CA LYS A 49 -5.10 21.08 1.98
C LYS A 49 -6.48 20.52 1.59
N GLN A 50 -6.53 19.52 0.72
CA GLN A 50 -7.73 18.82 0.28
C GLN A 50 -7.87 17.44 0.97
N LEU A 51 -7.19 17.21 2.11
CA LEU A 51 -7.18 15.92 2.80
C LEU A 51 -6.86 14.75 1.84
N ASN A 52 -5.94 14.96 0.92
CA ASN A 52 -5.53 14.01 -0.13
C ASN A 52 -6.68 13.52 -1.03
N ALA A 53 -7.71 14.36 -1.27
CA ALA A 53 -8.78 14.05 -2.22
C ALA A 53 -8.19 13.67 -3.58
N LEU A 54 -8.68 12.54 -4.13
CA LEU A 54 -8.16 11.90 -5.33
C LEU A 54 -8.72 12.58 -6.57
N ASN A 55 -7.85 13.09 -7.42
CA ASN A 55 -8.15 13.60 -8.75
C ASN A 55 -7.22 12.95 -9.79
N ASP A 56 -7.48 13.20 -11.07
CA ASP A 56 -6.71 12.58 -12.16
C ASP A 56 -5.21 12.84 -12.04
N ALA A 57 -4.79 14.06 -11.72
CA ALA A 57 -3.35 14.38 -11.60
C ALA A 57 -2.66 13.58 -10.48
N LEU A 58 -3.33 13.35 -9.34
CA LEU A 58 -2.80 12.52 -8.27
C LEU A 58 -2.79 11.05 -8.69
N MET A 59 -3.88 10.56 -9.31
CA MET A 59 -3.99 9.15 -9.68
C MET A 59 -3.06 8.78 -10.84
N ASP A 60 -2.85 9.69 -11.80
CA ASP A 60 -1.85 9.50 -12.87
C ASP A 60 -0.44 9.44 -12.28
N CYS A 61 -0.06 10.39 -11.43
CA CYS A 61 1.24 10.42 -10.77
C CYS A 61 1.48 9.16 -9.89
N LEU A 62 0.46 8.73 -9.12
CA LEU A 62 0.53 7.51 -8.33
C LEU A 62 0.67 6.27 -9.22
N GLY A 63 -0.10 6.21 -10.30
CA GLY A 63 -0.06 5.10 -11.25
C GLY A 63 1.30 4.95 -11.92
N GLU A 64 1.89 6.05 -12.40
CA GLU A 64 3.24 6.08 -12.96
C GLU A 64 4.28 5.61 -11.94
N ALA A 65 4.26 6.16 -10.73
CA ALA A 65 5.19 5.78 -9.66
C ALA A 65 5.08 4.29 -9.29
N LEU A 66 3.86 3.76 -9.24
CA LEU A 66 3.60 2.34 -8.97
C LEU A 66 4.21 1.44 -10.05
N LEU A 67 4.01 1.77 -11.34
CA LEU A 67 4.54 0.99 -12.45
C LEU A 67 6.07 1.09 -12.55
N GLU A 68 6.65 2.24 -12.23
CA GLU A 68 8.10 2.41 -12.15
C GLU A 68 8.69 1.55 -11.01
N ALA A 69 8.08 1.61 -9.81
CA ALA A 69 8.52 0.81 -8.68
C ALA A 69 8.37 -0.70 -8.92
N ASP A 70 7.33 -1.12 -9.65
CA ASP A 70 7.11 -2.53 -10.01
C ASP A 70 8.21 -3.04 -10.96
N LYS A 71 8.71 -2.20 -11.86
CA LYS A 71 9.79 -2.54 -12.81
C LYS A 71 11.19 -2.45 -12.20
N ASP A 72 11.40 -1.61 -11.18
CA ASP A 72 12.72 -1.39 -10.58
C ASP A 72 13.20 -2.62 -9.78
N PRO A 73 14.26 -3.33 -10.21
CA PRO A 73 14.73 -4.55 -9.54
C PRO A 73 15.23 -4.29 -8.11
N ALA A 74 15.52 -3.05 -7.75
CA ALA A 74 15.92 -2.69 -6.40
C ALA A 74 14.73 -2.42 -5.45
N VAL A 75 13.48 -2.48 -5.94
CA VAL A 75 12.25 -2.40 -5.11
C VAL A 75 11.71 -3.79 -4.88
N MET A 76 11.45 -4.13 -3.63
CA MET A 76 10.81 -5.39 -3.22
C MET A 76 9.38 -5.17 -2.74
N VAL A 77 9.12 -4.06 -2.04
CA VAL A 77 7.83 -3.74 -1.43
C VAL A 77 7.50 -2.27 -1.67
N ILE A 78 6.22 -1.98 -1.87
CA ILE A 78 5.70 -0.62 -2.05
C ILE A 78 4.81 -0.29 -0.84
N ILE A 79 4.94 0.94 -0.31
CA ILE A 79 4.07 1.46 0.74
C ILE A 79 3.39 2.71 0.20
N ILE A 80 2.06 2.77 0.33
CA ILE A 80 1.28 3.98 0.06
C ILE A 80 0.80 4.55 1.40
N THR A 81 0.97 5.85 1.61
CA THR A 81 0.51 6.53 2.82
C THR A 81 0.01 7.94 2.51
N GLY A 82 -0.62 8.57 3.47
CA GLY A 82 -1.06 9.97 3.41
C GLY A 82 -0.41 10.83 4.48
N SER A 83 -1.23 11.62 5.16
CA SER A 83 -0.87 12.39 6.35
C SER A 83 -1.56 11.79 7.59
N ASP A 84 -1.17 12.25 8.78
CA ASP A 84 -1.79 11.83 10.04
C ASP A 84 -3.30 12.16 10.12
N LYS A 85 -3.75 13.15 9.34
CA LYS A 85 -5.16 13.59 9.28
C LYS A 85 -5.97 12.83 8.25
N ALA A 86 -5.35 12.43 7.14
CA ALA A 86 -6.02 11.71 6.06
C ALA A 86 -5.03 10.90 5.23
N PHE A 87 -5.35 9.64 5.04
CA PHE A 87 -4.82 8.85 3.94
C PHE A 87 -5.34 9.45 2.62
N ALA A 88 -6.66 9.39 2.40
CA ALA A 88 -7.37 10.10 1.34
C ALA A 88 -8.86 10.22 1.70
N ALA A 89 -9.43 11.43 1.65
CA ALA A 89 -10.80 11.69 2.08
C ALA A 89 -11.87 11.46 0.99
N GLY A 90 -11.51 10.83 -0.13
CA GLY A 90 -12.43 10.50 -1.23
C GLY A 90 -12.01 11.09 -2.57
N ALA A 91 -12.89 11.04 -3.56
CA ALA A 91 -12.71 11.73 -4.83
C ALA A 91 -12.78 13.24 -4.64
N ASP A 92 -12.10 13.99 -5.52
CA ASP A 92 -12.16 15.45 -5.54
C ASP A 92 -13.48 15.91 -6.14
N ILE A 93 -14.42 16.28 -5.27
CA ILE A 93 -15.79 16.67 -5.66
C ILE A 93 -15.79 17.91 -6.56
N ASP A 94 -14.89 18.87 -6.33
CA ASP A 94 -14.79 20.06 -7.20
C ASP A 94 -14.39 19.69 -8.63
N ALA A 95 -13.58 18.67 -8.80
CA ALA A 95 -13.17 18.20 -10.12
C ALA A 95 -14.33 17.50 -10.88
N MET A 96 -15.22 16.81 -10.16
CA MET A 96 -16.24 15.96 -10.78
C MET A 96 -17.66 16.53 -10.82
N LYS A 97 -17.96 17.60 -10.05
CA LYS A 97 -19.32 18.14 -9.87
C LYS A 97 -20.01 18.62 -11.16
N HIS A 98 -19.26 18.86 -12.21
CA HIS A 98 -19.77 19.32 -13.50
C HIS A 98 -19.85 18.21 -14.56
N TYR A 99 -19.39 16.99 -14.24
CA TYR A 99 -19.44 15.89 -15.19
C TYR A 99 -20.87 15.41 -15.42
N ASP A 100 -21.20 15.17 -16.67
CA ASP A 100 -22.40 14.45 -17.07
C ASP A 100 -22.07 12.98 -17.42
N PHE A 101 -23.10 12.22 -17.80
CA PHE A 101 -22.92 10.82 -18.17
C PHE A 101 -21.95 10.65 -19.35
N VAL A 102 -22.03 11.53 -20.34
CA VAL A 102 -21.19 11.44 -21.54
C VAL A 102 -19.74 11.72 -21.20
N ASP A 103 -19.47 12.68 -20.31
CA ASP A 103 -18.13 13.01 -19.84
C ASP A 103 -17.49 11.82 -19.14
N VAL A 104 -18.19 11.23 -18.16
CA VAL A 104 -17.63 10.10 -17.39
C VAL A 104 -17.47 8.85 -18.24
N TYR A 105 -18.38 8.61 -19.18
CA TYR A 105 -18.36 7.45 -20.05
C TYR A 105 -17.23 7.53 -21.09
N LYS A 106 -17.11 8.68 -21.80
CA LYS A 106 -16.08 8.86 -22.85
C LYS A 106 -14.67 8.95 -22.31
N ASN A 107 -14.50 9.54 -21.12
CA ASN A 107 -13.18 9.73 -20.51
C ASN A 107 -12.78 8.54 -19.61
N GLU A 108 -13.58 7.49 -19.59
CA GLU A 108 -13.34 6.30 -18.73
C GLU A 108 -13.02 6.71 -17.29
N TYR A 109 -13.79 7.67 -16.74
CA TYR A 109 -13.54 8.22 -15.42
C TYR A 109 -13.47 7.10 -14.37
N ILE A 110 -12.47 7.16 -13.50
CA ILE A 110 -12.09 6.11 -12.54
C ILE A 110 -11.38 4.92 -13.21
N SER A 111 -11.95 4.28 -14.23
CA SER A 111 -11.34 3.06 -14.82
C SER A 111 -10.01 3.32 -15.53
N ARG A 112 -9.79 4.54 -16.05
CA ARG A 112 -8.58 4.90 -16.78
C ARG A 112 -7.29 4.77 -15.94
N ASN A 113 -7.27 5.25 -14.71
CA ASN A 113 -6.04 5.36 -13.91
C ASN A 113 -6.15 4.83 -12.46
N TRP A 114 -7.33 4.79 -11.86
CA TRP A 114 -7.48 4.38 -10.46
C TRP A 114 -7.15 2.90 -10.23
N GLU A 115 -7.35 2.05 -11.23
CA GLU A 115 -7.06 0.62 -11.14
C GLU A 115 -5.62 0.25 -11.53
N THR A 116 -4.73 1.21 -11.78
CA THR A 116 -3.32 0.94 -12.13
C THR A 116 -2.62 0.09 -11.08
N ILE A 117 -2.95 0.26 -9.81
CA ILE A 117 -2.41 -0.54 -8.69
C ILE A 117 -2.66 -2.05 -8.87
N ARG A 118 -3.74 -2.47 -9.56
CA ARG A 118 -4.04 -3.89 -9.84
C ARG A 118 -3.05 -4.54 -10.81
N LYS A 119 -2.29 -3.73 -11.56
CA LYS A 119 -1.24 -4.20 -12.48
C LYS A 119 0.09 -4.45 -11.77
N VAL A 120 0.24 -3.96 -10.54
CA VAL A 120 1.46 -4.08 -9.73
C VAL A 120 1.58 -5.50 -9.21
N ARG A 121 2.69 -6.14 -9.50
CA ARG A 121 2.97 -7.53 -9.09
C ARG A 121 3.64 -7.62 -7.73
N LYS A 122 4.44 -6.62 -7.35
CA LYS A 122 5.08 -6.54 -6.05
C LYS A 122 4.08 -6.28 -4.94
N PRO A 123 4.36 -6.70 -3.69
CA PRO A 123 3.51 -6.39 -2.55
C PRO A 123 3.33 -4.88 -2.35
N VAL A 124 2.09 -4.46 -2.08
CA VAL A 124 1.70 -3.08 -1.79
C VAL A 124 1.00 -3.03 -0.44
N ILE A 125 1.50 -2.18 0.46
CA ILE A 125 0.93 -1.94 1.79
C ILE A 125 0.34 -0.54 1.84
N ALA A 126 -0.93 -0.41 2.26
CA ALA A 126 -1.48 0.88 2.65
C ALA A 126 -1.20 1.13 4.14
N ALA A 127 -0.52 2.23 4.46
CA ALA A 127 -0.36 2.72 5.82
C ALA A 127 -1.33 3.89 6.04
N VAL A 128 -2.44 3.62 6.72
CA VAL A 128 -3.61 4.50 6.81
C VAL A 128 -3.68 5.19 8.16
N ALA A 129 -3.57 6.52 8.17
CA ALA A 129 -3.90 7.34 9.33
C ALA A 129 -5.02 8.33 8.98
N GLY A 130 -5.84 8.72 9.96
CA GLY A 130 -6.96 9.63 9.76
C GLY A 130 -7.99 9.10 8.77
N PHE A 131 -8.48 9.94 7.87
CA PHE A 131 -9.58 9.59 6.97
C PHE A 131 -9.13 8.74 5.76
N ALA A 132 -9.79 7.61 5.57
CA ALA A 132 -9.79 6.80 4.34
C ALA A 132 -11.26 6.62 3.92
N LEU A 133 -11.79 7.54 3.12
CA LEU A 133 -13.21 7.62 2.81
C LEU A 133 -13.45 7.51 1.30
N GLY A 134 -14.56 6.89 0.91
CA GLY A 134 -14.94 6.74 -0.48
C GLY A 134 -13.78 6.19 -1.32
N GLY A 135 -13.40 6.89 -2.37
CA GLY A 135 -12.26 6.53 -3.21
C GLY A 135 -10.96 6.28 -2.45
N GLY A 136 -10.74 6.98 -1.31
CA GLY A 136 -9.59 6.73 -0.44
C GLY A 136 -9.67 5.38 0.28
N CYS A 137 -10.85 4.98 0.72
CA CYS A 137 -11.09 3.64 1.27
C CYS A 137 -10.97 2.57 0.16
N GLU A 138 -11.45 2.87 -1.04
CA GLU A 138 -11.33 1.99 -2.21
C GLU A 138 -9.86 1.79 -2.60
N LEU A 139 -9.03 2.84 -2.61
CA LEU A 139 -7.60 2.75 -2.85
C LEU A 139 -6.90 1.89 -1.78
N ALA A 140 -7.25 2.07 -0.50
CA ALA A 140 -6.71 1.23 0.57
C ALA A 140 -7.07 -0.24 0.38
N MET A 141 -8.33 -0.55 0.02
CA MET A 141 -8.78 -1.93 -0.27
C MET A 141 -8.17 -2.54 -1.55
N MET A 142 -7.59 -1.74 -2.43
CA MET A 142 -6.84 -2.23 -3.60
C MET A 142 -5.42 -2.64 -3.26
N CYS A 143 -4.88 -2.20 -2.13
CA CYS A 143 -3.58 -2.66 -1.62
C CYS A 143 -3.69 -4.10 -1.09
N ASP A 144 -2.55 -4.79 -1.02
CA ASP A 144 -2.52 -6.20 -0.56
C ASP A 144 -2.69 -6.32 0.94
N MET A 145 -2.21 -5.33 1.69
CA MET A 145 -2.37 -5.24 3.15
C MET A 145 -2.72 -3.81 3.54
N VAL A 146 -3.57 -3.67 4.54
CA VAL A 146 -3.89 -2.36 5.14
C VAL A 146 -3.50 -2.37 6.60
N PHE A 147 -2.55 -1.51 6.96
CA PHE A 147 -2.17 -1.23 8.34
C PHE A 147 -2.71 0.14 8.71
N ALA A 148 -3.38 0.24 9.83
CA ALA A 148 -4.03 1.47 10.24
C ALA A 148 -3.44 2.02 11.54
N ALA A 149 -3.45 3.34 11.66
CA ALA A 149 -3.31 3.99 12.96
C ALA A 149 -4.62 3.88 13.76
N ASP A 150 -4.54 3.95 15.06
CA ASP A 150 -5.69 3.95 15.98
C ASP A 150 -6.70 5.10 15.71
N ASN A 151 -6.21 6.21 15.14
CA ASN A 151 -7.03 7.35 14.74
C ASN A 151 -7.72 7.18 13.38
N ALA A 152 -7.48 6.08 12.65
CA ALA A 152 -8.00 5.88 11.29
C ALA A 152 -9.53 5.72 11.28
N LYS A 153 -10.15 6.27 10.22
CA LYS A 153 -11.59 6.18 9.96
C LYS A 153 -11.81 5.73 8.53
N PHE A 154 -12.58 4.66 8.37
CA PHE A 154 -12.94 4.07 7.09
C PHE A 154 -14.42 4.27 6.80
N GLY A 155 -14.80 4.48 5.55
CA GLY A 155 -16.20 4.63 5.17
C GLY A 155 -16.41 4.77 3.67
N GLN A 156 -17.67 4.55 3.26
CA GLN A 156 -18.13 4.73 1.87
C GLN A 156 -19.33 5.70 1.88
N PRO A 157 -19.08 7.03 2.00
CA PRO A 157 -20.14 8.01 2.21
C PRO A 157 -20.79 8.53 0.92
N GLU A 158 -20.52 7.93 -0.23
CA GLU A 158 -20.94 8.37 -1.57
C GLU A 158 -22.45 8.55 -1.69
N ILE A 159 -23.23 7.78 -0.94
CA ILE A 159 -24.69 7.88 -0.91
C ILE A 159 -25.18 9.28 -0.48
N LYS A 160 -24.38 10.01 0.32
CA LYS A 160 -24.67 11.40 0.73
C LYS A 160 -24.52 12.40 -0.41
N LEU A 161 -23.91 12.00 -1.51
CA LEU A 161 -23.71 12.77 -2.74
C LEU A 161 -24.63 12.25 -3.86
N ALA A 162 -25.61 11.40 -3.56
CA ALA A 162 -26.51 10.76 -4.51
C ALA A 162 -25.81 9.92 -5.59
N VAL A 163 -24.65 9.35 -5.24
CA VAL A 163 -23.91 8.37 -6.06
C VAL A 163 -23.56 7.15 -5.22
N ILE A 164 -23.00 6.14 -5.84
CA ILE A 164 -22.48 4.93 -5.18
C ILE A 164 -20.95 4.91 -5.27
N PRO A 165 -20.25 4.08 -4.45
CA PRO A 165 -18.84 3.80 -4.65
C PRO A 165 -18.54 3.36 -6.08
N GLY A 166 -17.57 4.00 -6.74
CA GLY A 166 -17.30 3.79 -8.17
C GLY A 166 -15.98 3.08 -8.47
N ALA A 167 -15.05 3.04 -7.50
CA ALA A 167 -13.74 2.40 -7.66
C ALA A 167 -13.66 1.01 -7.00
N GLY A 168 -14.81 0.32 -6.89
CA GLY A 168 -14.93 -1.05 -6.41
C GLY A 168 -15.32 -1.20 -4.95
N GLY A 169 -15.71 -0.12 -4.26
CA GLY A 169 -16.09 -0.15 -2.84
C GLY A 169 -17.23 -1.12 -2.56
N THR A 170 -18.29 -1.14 -3.37
CA THR A 170 -19.40 -2.10 -3.21
C THR A 170 -18.93 -3.55 -3.35
N GLN A 171 -17.92 -3.81 -4.16
CA GLN A 171 -17.44 -5.16 -4.46
C GLN A 171 -16.39 -5.64 -3.45
N ARG A 172 -15.35 -4.80 -3.19
CA ARG A 172 -14.26 -5.18 -2.29
C ARG A 172 -14.71 -5.20 -0.84
N LEU A 173 -15.44 -4.17 -0.39
CA LEU A 173 -15.96 -4.14 0.99
C LEU A 173 -16.87 -5.34 1.29
N THR A 174 -17.73 -5.73 0.33
CA THR A 174 -18.60 -6.90 0.50
C THR A 174 -17.81 -8.20 0.61
N ARG A 175 -16.70 -8.34 -0.12
CA ARG A 175 -15.84 -9.52 -0.06
C ARG A 175 -15.00 -9.58 1.21
N LEU A 176 -14.55 -8.43 1.71
CA LEU A 176 -13.71 -8.36 2.90
C LEU A 176 -14.52 -8.45 4.20
N ALA A 177 -15.55 -7.61 4.35
CA ALA A 177 -16.30 -7.45 5.60
C ALA A 177 -17.68 -8.16 5.58
N GLY A 178 -18.06 -8.73 4.45
CA GLY A 178 -19.36 -9.38 4.26
C GLY A 178 -20.50 -8.42 3.97
N LYS A 179 -21.59 -8.98 3.40
CA LYS A 179 -22.75 -8.21 2.89
C LYS A 179 -23.36 -7.29 3.95
N ALA A 180 -23.56 -7.78 5.18
CA ALA A 180 -24.27 -7.02 6.21
C ALA A 180 -23.52 -5.72 6.58
N LYS A 181 -22.20 -5.80 6.74
CA LYS A 181 -21.34 -4.63 7.04
C LYS A 181 -21.24 -3.68 5.85
N ALA A 182 -21.08 -4.22 4.65
CA ALA A 182 -21.05 -3.41 3.43
C ALA A 182 -22.35 -2.62 3.24
N MET A 183 -23.53 -3.26 3.42
CA MET A 183 -24.83 -2.58 3.36
C MET A 183 -24.94 -1.46 4.39
N ASP A 184 -24.55 -1.73 5.64
CA ASP A 184 -24.61 -0.74 6.71
C ASP A 184 -23.71 0.47 6.40
N MET A 185 -22.47 0.26 5.98
CA MET A 185 -21.53 1.35 5.66
C MET A 185 -21.97 2.13 4.41
N VAL A 186 -22.34 1.45 3.33
CA VAL A 186 -22.64 2.09 2.05
C VAL A 186 -24.00 2.79 2.08
N LEU A 187 -25.06 2.14 2.60
CA LEU A 187 -26.43 2.72 2.58
C LEU A 187 -26.62 3.82 3.62
N THR A 188 -25.86 3.82 4.70
CA THR A 188 -25.94 4.87 5.73
C THR A 188 -24.87 5.95 5.55
N GLY A 189 -23.80 5.65 4.79
CA GLY A 189 -22.63 6.52 4.65
C GLY A 189 -21.92 6.75 5.98
N LYS A 190 -22.01 5.81 6.94
CA LYS A 190 -21.33 5.92 8.22
C LYS A 190 -19.85 5.52 8.10
N MET A 191 -19.06 6.03 9.03
CA MET A 191 -17.65 5.66 9.18
C MET A 191 -17.48 4.69 10.35
N ILE A 192 -16.47 3.82 10.24
CA ILE A 192 -16.03 2.94 11.33
C ILE A 192 -14.59 3.29 11.73
N GLY A 193 -14.21 3.04 12.98
CA GLY A 193 -12.83 3.21 13.47
C GLY A 193 -11.94 2.03 13.12
N ALA A 194 -10.65 2.18 13.39
CA ALA A 194 -9.61 1.18 13.07
C ALA A 194 -9.90 -0.19 13.74
N GLU A 195 -10.23 -0.21 15.03
CA GLU A 195 -10.52 -1.46 15.74
C GLU A 195 -11.73 -2.20 15.15
N GLN A 196 -12.80 -1.46 14.77
CA GLN A 196 -13.94 -2.08 14.11
C GLN A 196 -13.59 -2.57 12.71
N ALA A 197 -12.77 -1.82 11.97
CA ALA A 197 -12.30 -2.23 10.64
C ALA A 197 -11.44 -3.50 10.72
N LEU A 198 -10.63 -3.66 11.77
CA LEU A 198 -9.87 -4.88 12.05
C LEU A 198 -10.81 -6.05 12.37
N ALA A 199 -11.76 -5.84 13.27
CA ALA A 199 -12.73 -6.87 13.67
C ALA A 199 -13.62 -7.33 12.50
N ASP A 200 -13.95 -6.42 11.57
CA ASP A 200 -14.74 -6.71 10.37
C ASP A 200 -13.93 -7.32 9.21
N GLY A 201 -12.59 -7.46 9.37
CA GLY A 201 -11.71 -8.03 8.33
C GLY A 201 -11.35 -7.08 7.18
N LEU A 202 -11.63 -5.78 7.34
CA LEU A 202 -11.29 -4.77 6.34
C LEU A 202 -9.80 -4.44 6.31
N ILE A 203 -9.14 -4.52 7.46
CA ILE A 203 -7.71 -4.21 7.61
C ILE A 203 -6.97 -5.32 8.34
N SER A 204 -5.63 -5.33 8.22
CA SER A 204 -4.79 -6.42 8.74
C SER A 204 -4.22 -6.13 10.13
N ARG A 205 -3.94 -4.87 10.46
CA ARG A 205 -3.27 -4.48 11.72
C ARG A 205 -3.68 -3.07 12.15
N VAL A 206 -3.64 -2.84 13.47
CA VAL A 206 -3.79 -1.50 14.08
C VAL A 206 -2.57 -1.22 14.94
N TYR A 207 -2.08 0.02 14.89
CA TYR A 207 -0.96 0.51 15.68
C TYR A 207 -1.31 1.88 16.27
N PRO A 208 -0.69 2.31 17.37
CA PRO A 208 -0.67 3.72 17.75
C PRO A 208 -0.17 4.59 16.60
N LEU A 209 -0.71 5.79 16.44
CA LEU A 209 -0.36 6.68 15.32
C LEU A 209 1.16 6.86 15.16
N ALA A 210 1.88 7.05 16.27
CA ALA A 210 3.33 7.23 16.26
C ALA A 210 4.09 6.00 15.74
N ASP A 211 3.52 4.80 15.88
CA ASP A 211 4.16 3.53 15.55
C ASP A 211 3.78 3.04 14.14
N LEU A 212 2.76 3.61 13.50
CA LEU A 212 2.26 3.12 12.21
C LEU A 212 3.37 2.98 11.18
N MET A 213 4.12 4.04 10.91
CA MET A 213 5.16 4.01 9.87
C MET A 213 6.37 3.17 10.27
N PRO A 214 6.92 3.28 11.51
CA PRO A 214 7.99 2.38 11.96
C PRO A 214 7.62 0.89 11.83
N GLN A 215 6.43 0.49 12.25
CA GLN A 215 5.96 -0.89 12.18
C GLN A 215 5.71 -1.33 10.74
N THR A 216 5.14 -0.45 9.89
CA THR A 216 4.94 -0.75 8.47
C THR A 216 6.26 -0.98 7.75
N LEU A 217 7.26 -0.12 7.99
CA LEU A 217 8.61 -0.27 7.44
C LEU A 217 9.29 -1.54 7.95
N SER A 218 9.11 -1.90 9.22
CA SER A 218 9.66 -3.15 9.78
C SER A 218 9.11 -4.38 9.04
N VAL A 219 7.79 -4.45 8.87
CA VAL A 219 7.16 -5.56 8.13
C VAL A 219 7.61 -5.60 6.67
N ALA A 220 7.67 -4.45 6.01
CA ALA A 220 8.12 -4.36 4.62
C ALA A 220 9.59 -4.79 4.47
N ASN A 221 10.46 -4.44 5.43
CA ASN A 221 11.85 -4.89 5.45
C ASN A 221 11.96 -6.41 5.68
N ASP A 222 11.10 -7.00 6.51
CA ASP A 222 11.09 -8.45 6.70
C ASP A 222 10.62 -9.17 5.43
N MET A 223 9.61 -8.65 4.74
CA MET A 223 9.18 -9.16 3.43
C MET A 223 10.27 -9.05 2.38
N ALA A 224 11.03 -7.96 2.38
CA ALA A 224 12.10 -7.72 1.41
C ALA A 224 13.32 -8.67 1.57
N LYS A 225 13.36 -9.48 2.63
CA LYS A 225 14.35 -10.57 2.82
C LYS A 225 13.89 -11.88 2.17
N LEU A 226 12.64 -11.95 1.69
CA LEU A 226 12.05 -13.15 1.09
C LEU A 226 12.21 -13.11 -0.44
N SER A 227 12.06 -14.29 -1.06
CA SER A 227 12.09 -14.42 -2.53
C SER A 227 10.97 -13.61 -3.19
N LEU A 228 11.32 -12.62 -4.02
CA LEU A 228 10.35 -11.78 -4.72
C LEU A 228 9.45 -12.58 -5.66
N PRO A 229 9.96 -13.53 -6.47
CA PRO A 229 9.11 -14.41 -7.27
C PRO A 229 8.05 -15.15 -6.44
N SER A 230 8.41 -15.62 -5.24
CA SER A 230 7.47 -16.31 -4.35
C SER A 230 6.42 -15.36 -3.76
N LEU A 231 6.81 -14.14 -3.37
CA LEU A 231 5.87 -13.11 -2.91
C LEU A 231 4.87 -12.73 -4.00
N MET A 232 5.34 -12.52 -5.23
CA MET A 232 4.49 -12.19 -6.38
C MET A 232 3.52 -13.32 -6.71
N ALA A 233 3.99 -14.57 -6.71
CA ALA A 233 3.19 -15.76 -6.96
C ALA A 233 2.10 -15.96 -5.88
N ALA A 234 2.45 -15.74 -4.61
CA ALA A 234 1.51 -15.81 -3.50
C ALA A 234 0.42 -14.73 -3.61
N LYS A 235 0.82 -13.46 -3.87
CA LYS A 235 -0.12 -12.35 -4.12
C LYS A 235 -1.09 -12.67 -5.25
N GLU A 236 -0.59 -13.13 -6.39
CA GLU A 236 -1.42 -13.48 -7.54
C GLU A 236 -2.41 -14.60 -7.21
N SER A 237 -1.96 -15.64 -6.50
CA SER A 237 -2.80 -16.78 -6.11
C SER A 237 -3.91 -16.35 -5.12
N ILE A 238 -3.59 -15.48 -4.15
CA ILE A 238 -4.58 -14.97 -3.20
C ILE A 238 -5.61 -14.07 -3.90
N ASN A 239 -5.16 -13.18 -4.79
CA ASN A 239 -6.08 -12.33 -5.55
C ASN A 239 -7.00 -13.15 -6.46
N ARG A 240 -6.50 -14.26 -7.02
CA ARG A 240 -7.28 -15.18 -7.84
C ARG A 240 -8.47 -15.79 -7.09
N ALA A 241 -8.34 -16.00 -5.77
CA ALA A 241 -9.41 -16.57 -4.94
C ALA A 241 -10.68 -15.69 -4.93
N LEU A 242 -10.56 -14.39 -5.19
CA LEU A 242 -11.69 -13.47 -5.24
C LEU A 242 -12.40 -13.42 -6.61
N GLU A 243 -11.83 -14.06 -7.64
CA GLU A 243 -12.26 -13.94 -9.03
C GLU A 243 -12.80 -15.25 -9.62
N VAL A 244 -12.46 -16.43 -9.04
CA VAL A 244 -12.76 -17.72 -9.64
C VAL A 244 -13.39 -18.70 -8.62
N PRO A 245 -14.09 -19.75 -9.09
CA PRO A 245 -14.52 -20.85 -8.23
C PRO A 245 -13.32 -21.56 -7.57
N LEU A 246 -13.55 -22.16 -6.39
CA LEU A 246 -12.50 -22.81 -5.60
C LEU A 246 -11.67 -23.84 -6.39
N SER A 247 -12.32 -24.66 -7.22
CA SER A 247 -11.63 -25.68 -8.03
C SER A 247 -10.61 -25.08 -8.99
N GLU A 248 -10.96 -23.97 -9.64
CA GLU A 248 -10.07 -23.24 -10.54
C GLU A 248 -8.95 -22.53 -9.77
N GLY A 249 -9.28 -21.95 -8.62
CA GLY A 249 -8.29 -21.34 -7.75
C GLY A 249 -7.23 -22.36 -7.27
N LEU A 250 -7.67 -23.55 -6.83
CA LEU A 250 -6.76 -24.62 -6.42
C LEU A 250 -5.89 -25.15 -7.57
N LEU A 251 -6.44 -25.22 -8.79
CA LEU A 251 -5.69 -25.64 -9.96
C LEU A 251 -4.60 -24.61 -10.30
N PHE A 252 -4.92 -23.32 -10.26
CA PHE A 252 -3.98 -22.21 -10.46
C PHE A 252 -2.88 -22.25 -9.42
N GLU A 253 -3.22 -22.32 -8.12
CA GLU A 253 -2.29 -22.39 -7.00
C GLU A 253 -1.29 -23.54 -7.16
N ARG A 254 -1.76 -24.75 -7.48
CA ARG A 254 -0.90 -25.91 -7.66
C ARG A 254 0.08 -25.74 -8.82
N ARG A 255 -0.37 -25.19 -9.94
CA ARG A 255 0.52 -24.92 -11.09
C ARG A 255 1.57 -23.89 -10.75
N THR A 256 1.18 -22.81 -10.04
CA THR A 256 2.08 -21.78 -9.56
C THR A 256 3.09 -22.35 -8.56
N PHE A 257 2.61 -23.13 -7.57
CA PHE A 257 3.46 -23.84 -6.60
C PHE A 257 4.48 -24.75 -7.28
N HIS A 258 4.05 -25.57 -8.24
CA HIS A 258 4.97 -26.45 -9.00
C HIS A 258 6.00 -25.64 -9.78
N GLY A 259 5.60 -24.50 -10.36
CA GLY A 259 6.49 -23.61 -11.10
C GLY A 259 7.64 -23.06 -10.26
N LEU A 260 7.38 -22.77 -8.99
CA LEU A 260 8.39 -22.27 -8.05
C LEU A 260 9.53 -23.28 -7.81
N PHE A 261 9.32 -24.59 -7.99
CA PHE A 261 10.38 -25.61 -7.92
C PHE A 261 11.45 -25.45 -9.00
N GLY A 262 11.19 -24.66 -10.03
CA GLY A 262 12.16 -24.27 -11.06
C GLY A 262 13.09 -23.14 -10.66
N THR A 263 12.84 -22.46 -9.52
CA THR A 263 13.64 -21.31 -9.09
C THR A 263 14.86 -21.72 -8.26
N ALA A 264 15.93 -20.92 -8.34
CA ALA A 264 17.10 -21.10 -7.47
C ALA A 264 16.74 -20.83 -6.00
N ASP A 265 15.87 -19.84 -5.77
CA ASP A 265 15.44 -19.45 -4.43
C ASP A 265 14.70 -20.57 -3.69
N GLN A 266 13.92 -21.40 -4.40
CA GLN A 266 13.28 -22.57 -3.78
C GLN A 266 14.32 -23.57 -3.27
N LYS A 267 15.39 -23.81 -4.03
CA LYS A 267 16.48 -24.71 -3.61
C LYS A 267 17.23 -24.15 -2.41
N GLU A 268 17.59 -22.88 -2.48
CA GLU A 268 18.24 -22.16 -1.38
C GLU A 268 17.38 -22.16 -0.11
N GLY A 269 16.08 -21.83 -0.23
CA GLY A 269 15.18 -21.77 0.91
C GLY A 269 15.06 -23.12 1.64
N MET A 270 14.89 -24.24 0.91
CA MET A 270 14.82 -25.57 1.50
C MET A 270 16.15 -26.01 2.10
N GLN A 271 17.27 -25.74 1.43
CA GLN A 271 18.60 -26.07 1.93
C GLN A 271 18.92 -25.28 3.21
N ALA A 272 18.68 -23.97 3.21
CA ALA A 272 18.89 -23.11 4.38
C ALA A 272 18.07 -23.56 5.59
N PHE A 273 16.80 -23.96 5.35
CA PHE A 273 15.94 -24.51 6.41
C PHE A 273 16.51 -25.78 7.04
N LEU A 274 16.98 -26.74 6.22
CA LEU A 274 17.60 -27.99 6.71
C LEU A 274 18.89 -27.72 7.47
N GLU A 275 19.66 -26.72 7.03
CA GLU A 275 20.93 -26.32 7.66
C GLU A 275 20.73 -25.37 8.85
N LYS A 276 19.50 -24.96 9.16
CA LYS A 276 19.14 -24.02 10.25
C LYS A 276 19.89 -22.68 10.15
N ARG A 277 20.05 -22.16 8.92
CA ARG A 277 20.61 -20.84 8.62
C ARG A 277 19.59 -19.94 7.92
N SER A 278 19.85 -18.64 7.90
CA SER A 278 19.07 -17.72 7.07
C SER A 278 19.33 -17.97 5.58
N PRO A 279 18.28 -17.96 4.73
CA PRO A 279 18.44 -18.08 3.28
C PRO A 279 19.04 -16.81 2.67
N SER A 280 19.69 -16.94 1.51
CA SER A 280 20.18 -15.84 0.70
C SER A 280 19.52 -15.91 -0.67
N PHE A 281 18.36 -15.27 -0.81
CA PHE A 281 17.59 -15.29 -2.05
C PHE A 281 18.21 -14.38 -3.11
N THR A 282 18.09 -14.77 -4.38
CA THR A 282 18.64 -14.07 -5.55
C THR A 282 17.58 -13.64 -6.54
N ASP A 283 16.30 -13.94 -6.24
CA ASP A 283 15.13 -13.67 -7.07
C ASP A 283 15.18 -14.35 -8.45
N ARG A 284 15.74 -15.56 -8.49
CA ARG A 284 15.94 -16.36 -9.72
C ARG A 284 15.44 -17.78 -9.59
#